data_ecf554cdbae9b5a70bad414fd027c243
#
_entry.id   ecf554cdbae9b5a70bad414fd027c243
#
_cell.length_a   1.000
_cell.length_b   1.000
_cell.length_c   1.000
_cell.angle_alpha   90.00
_cell.angle_beta   90.00
_cell.angle_gamma   90.00
#
_symmetry.space_group_name_H-M   'P 1'
#
loop_
_entity.id
_entity.type
_entity.pdbx_description
1 polymer ?
#
loop_
_entity_poly.entity_id
_entity_poly.type
_entity_poly.pdbx_seq_one_letter_code
_entity_poly.pdbx_strand_id
1 'polypeptide(L)'
;MWLFKFCNNVVRFQDWILRRKRWIPHGNSSKGERVVAAVLKRNGIDYEAQYELGYYIHADFAVYYNGKMYIIEYDGRQHYHPMKYFGGRWKFLLQRMRDDLEAMECKYRQIPLLRIRYDVPFPNIEPIIIDFLKQNS
;
A
#
# COMPACT_ATOMS: atom_id res chain seq x y z
N MET A 1 8.74 10.63 -24.24
CA MET A 1 7.90 10.64 -23.03
C MET A 1 6.72 9.69 -23.08
N TRP A 2 6.01 9.59 -24.20
CA TRP A 2 4.89 8.65 -24.37
C TRP A 2 5.35 7.18 -24.45
N LEU A 3 6.43 6.89 -25.14
CA LEU A 3 7.07 5.56 -25.21
C LEU A 3 7.56 5.06 -23.84
N PHE A 4 8.06 5.95 -22.99
CA PHE A 4 8.50 5.60 -21.63
C PHE A 4 7.33 5.21 -20.73
N LYS A 5 6.18 5.89 -20.84
CA LYS A 5 4.94 5.52 -20.14
C LYS A 5 4.36 4.18 -20.65
N PHE A 6 4.46 3.95 -21.96
CA PHE A 6 3.98 2.72 -22.57
C PHE A 6 4.84 1.52 -22.18
N CYS A 7 6.16 1.64 -22.23
CA CYS A 7 7.08 0.59 -21.78
C CYS A 7 6.93 0.29 -20.29
N ASN A 8 6.78 1.29 -19.44
CA ASN A 8 6.52 1.10 -18.02
C ASN A 8 5.18 0.40 -17.75
N ASN A 9 4.16 0.67 -18.55
CA ASN A 9 2.86 0.01 -18.41
C ASN A 9 2.90 -1.45 -18.89
N VAL A 10 3.66 -1.76 -19.95
CA VAL A 10 3.84 -3.14 -20.44
C VAL A 10 4.66 -3.97 -19.46
N VAL A 11 5.76 -3.42 -18.94
CA VAL A 11 6.58 -4.09 -17.92
C VAL A 11 5.77 -4.30 -16.64
N ARG A 12 4.97 -3.32 -16.22
CA ARG A 12 4.04 -3.45 -15.07
C ARG A 12 2.96 -4.49 -15.29
N PHE A 13 2.43 -4.62 -16.50
CA PHE A 13 1.43 -5.64 -16.82
C PHE A 13 2.04 -7.04 -16.81
N GLN A 14 3.27 -7.21 -17.32
CA GLN A 14 3.99 -8.48 -17.24
C GLN A 14 4.36 -8.83 -15.79
N ASP A 15 4.84 -7.88 -15.02
CA ASP A 15 5.09 -8.04 -13.58
C ASP A 15 3.80 -8.39 -12.81
N TRP A 16 2.69 -7.76 -13.16
CA TRP A 16 1.38 -8.06 -12.57
C TRP A 16 0.94 -9.51 -12.84
N ILE A 17 1.09 -9.99 -14.08
CA ILE A 17 0.79 -11.39 -14.44
C ILE A 17 1.72 -12.35 -13.69
N LEU A 18 3.01 -12.04 -13.60
CA LEU A 18 4.00 -12.88 -12.93
C LEU A 18 3.82 -12.88 -11.40
N ARG A 19 3.43 -11.74 -10.81
CA ARG A 19 3.18 -11.59 -9.38
C ARG A 19 1.84 -12.16 -8.93
N ARG A 20 0.84 -12.22 -9.79
CA ARG A 20 -0.42 -12.94 -9.50
C ARG A 20 -0.20 -14.42 -9.14
N LYS A 21 0.93 -15.00 -9.58
CA LYS A 21 1.37 -16.36 -9.19
C LYS A 21 2.22 -16.40 -7.92
N ARG A 22 2.74 -15.27 -7.45
CA ARG A 22 3.40 -15.17 -6.15
C ARG A 22 2.37 -14.83 -5.09
N TRP A 23 1.64 -15.83 -4.70
CA TRP A 23 0.94 -15.83 -3.44
C TRP A 23 1.99 -15.58 -2.35
N ILE A 24 1.95 -14.41 -1.71
CA ILE A 24 2.86 -14.13 -0.58
C ILE A 24 2.48 -15.12 0.51
N PRO A 25 3.42 -15.92 1.00
CA PRO A 25 3.14 -16.80 2.12
C PRO A 25 2.55 -15.98 3.27
N HIS A 26 1.41 -16.37 3.78
CA HIS A 26 0.67 -15.67 4.86
C HIS A 26 1.48 -15.43 6.15
N GLY A 27 2.74 -15.84 6.21
CA GLY A 27 3.57 -15.78 7.40
C GLY A 27 4.05 -14.39 7.83
N ASN A 28 4.08 -13.40 6.93
CA ASN A 28 4.70 -12.10 7.21
C ASN A 28 3.74 -10.91 7.18
N SER A 29 2.46 -11.10 6.85
CA SER A 29 1.49 -10.00 6.86
C SER A 29 0.87 -9.82 8.23
N SER A 30 0.72 -8.56 8.66
CA SER A 30 0.03 -8.21 9.90
C SER A 30 -1.47 -8.56 9.85
N LYS A 31 -2.12 -8.61 11.02
CA LYS A 31 -3.58 -8.80 11.05
C LYS A 31 -4.32 -7.71 10.28
N GLY A 32 -3.87 -6.46 10.41
CA GLY A 32 -4.47 -5.32 9.70
C GLY A 32 -4.34 -5.43 8.19
N GLU A 33 -3.16 -5.79 7.69
CA GLU A 33 -2.98 -6.04 6.25
C GLU A 33 -3.91 -7.16 5.74
N ARG A 34 -4.09 -8.22 6.51
CA ARG A 34 -5.03 -9.30 6.13
C ARG A 34 -6.48 -8.82 6.08
N VAL A 35 -6.88 -7.92 6.98
CA VAL A 35 -8.20 -7.29 6.96
C VAL A 35 -8.36 -6.43 5.72
N VAL A 36 -7.39 -5.60 5.39
CA VAL A 36 -7.40 -4.78 4.15
C VAL A 36 -7.53 -5.69 2.92
N ALA A 37 -6.72 -6.73 2.82
CA ALA A 37 -6.79 -7.68 1.71
C ALA A 37 -8.17 -8.35 1.60
N ALA A 38 -8.76 -8.75 2.72
CA ALA A 38 -10.10 -9.35 2.76
C ALA A 38 -11.18 -8.37 2.29
N VAL A 39 -11.10 -7.10 2.69
CA VAL A 39 -12.02 -6.04 2.25
C VAL A 39 -11.93 -5.85 0.72
N LEU A 40 -10.72 -5.75 0.18
CA LEU A 40 -10.51 -5.58 -1.25
C LEU A 40 -11.06 -6.79 -2.04
N LYS A 41 -10.78 -8.01 -1.60
CA LYS A 41 -11.31 -9.23 -2.23
C LYS A 41 -12.82 -9.31 -2.19
N ARG A 42 -13.43 -9.02 -1.04
CA ARG A 42 -14.88 -9.09 -0.85
C ARG A 42 -15.62 -8.09 -1.76
N ASN A 43 -15.01 -6.93 -2.02
CA ASN A 43 -15.59 -5.92 -2.90
C ASN A 43 -15.19 -6.07 -4.37
N GLY A 44 -14.49 -7.14 -4.74
CA GLY A 44 -14.06 -7.38 -6.12
C GLY A 44 -13.07 -6.34 -6.66
N ILE A 45 -12.28 -5.73 -5.79
CA ILE A 45 -11.31 -4.69 -6.14
C ILE A 45 -9.95 -5.34 -6.40
N ASP A 46 -9.38 -5.10 -7.57
CA ASP A 46 -8.07 -5.62 -7.94
C ASP A 46 -6.95 -4.91 -7.16
N TYR A 47 -5.97 -5.66 -6.67
CA TYR A 47 -4.84 -5.14 -5.93
C TYR A 47 -3.57 -5.98 -6.10
N GLU A 48 -2.44 -5.36 -5.86
CA GLU A 48 -1.14 -6.00 -5.66
C GLU A 48 -0.65 -5.72 -4.24
N ALA A 49 -0.33 -6.78 -3.48
CA ALA A 49 0.30 -6.63 -2.18
C ALA A 49 1.82 -6.43 -2.33
N GLN A 50 2.43 -5.68 -1.42
CA GLN A 50 3.87 -5.38 -1.40
C GLN A 50 4.36 -4.82 -2.74
N TYR A 51 3.70 -3.77 -3.18
CA TYR A 51 3.99 -3.11 -4.45
C TYR A 51 5.26 -2.26 -4.36
N GLU A 52 6.17 -2.44 -5.30
CA GLU A 52 7.37 -1.61 -5.40
C GLU A 52 7.02 -0.26 -6.05
N LEU A 53 6.94 0.79 -5.24
CA LEU A 53 6.58 2.12 -5.67
C LEU A 53 7.75 2.88 -6.29
N GLY A 54 8.98 2.58 -5.86
CA GLY A 54 10.21 3.20 -6.32
C GLY A 54 11.42 2.51 -5.70
N TYR A 55 12.59 3.10 -5.83
CA TYR A 55 13.82 2.53 -5.26
C TYR A 55 13.68 2.30 -3.76
N TYR A 56 13.61 1.03 -3.35
CA TYR A 56 13.49 0.60 -1.94
C TYR A 56 12.23 1.06 -1.19
N ILE A 57 11.22 1.58 -1.90
CA ILE A 57 9.93 1.96 -1.32
C ILE A 57 8.91 0.91 -1.71
N HIS A 58 8.39 0.17 -0.72
CA HIS A 58 7.35 -0.82 -0.90
C HIS A 58 6.07 -0.33 -0.22
N ALA A 59 5.00 -0.30 -0.99
CA ALA A 59 3.65 -0.04 -0.48
C ALA A 59 2.96 -1.36 -0.11
N ASP A 60 2.18 -1.36 0.96
CA ASP A 60 1.44 -2.56 1.37
C ASP A 60 0.49 -3.04 0.27
N PHE A 61 -0.25 -2.10 -0.33
CA PHE A 61 -1.20 -2.41 -1.42
C PHE A 61 -1.21 -1.32 -2.49
N ALA A 62 -1.02 -1.73 -3.74
CA ALA A 62 -1.45 -0.95 -4.90
C ALA A 62 -2.84 -1.43 -5.32
N VAL A 63 -3.80 -0.53 -5.35
CA VAL A 63 -5.21 -0.83 -5.59
C VAL A 63 -5.65 -0.19 -6.91
N TYR A 64 -6.39 -0.94 -7.71
CA TYR A 64 -6.86 -0.50 -9.01
C TYR A 64 -8.39 -0.36 -8.97
N TYR A 65 -8.85 0.86 -9.11
CA TYR A 65 -10.27 1.19 -9.04
C TYR A 65 -10.63 2.24 -10.10
N ASN A 66 -11.66 1.97 -10.90
CA ASN A 66 -12.10 2.85 -11.99
C ASN A 66 -10.96 3.31 -12.93
N GLY A 67 -10.05 2.40 -13.27
CA GLY A 67 -8.92 2.69 -14.17
C GLY A 67 -7.79 3.52 -13.57
N LYS A 68 -7.81 3.78 -12.27
CA LYS A 68 -6.78 4.52 -11.54
C LYS A 68 -6.09 3.64 -10.51
N MET A 69 -4.85 3.98 -10.18
CA MET A 69 -4.09 3.36 -9.11
C MET A 69 -4.16 4.20 -7.83
N TYR A 70 -4.33 3.50 -6.72
CA TYR A 70 -4.33 4.05 -5.36
C TYR A 70 -3.35 3.26 -4.51
N ILE A 71 -2.77 3.89 -3.51
CA ILE A 71 -1.93 3.21 -2.52
C ILE A 71 -2.67 3.17 -1.19
N ILE A 72 -2.71 1.99 -0.58
CA ILE A 72 -3.24 1.78 0.78
C ILE A 72 -2.15 1.16 1.64
N GLU A 73 -1.88 1.82 2.76
CA GLU A 73 -0.95 1.39 3.80
C GLU A 73 -1.68 1.05 5.08
N TYR A 74 -1.27 -0.02 5.75
CA TYR A 74 -1.71 -0.30 7.11
C TYR A 74 -0.55 -0.05 8.08
N ASP A 75 -0.62 1.07 8.78
CA ASP A 75 0.43 1.52 9.67
C ASP A 75 0.31 0.85 11.04
N GLY A 76 1.23 -0.03 11.36
CA GLY A 76 1.36 -0.61 12.69
C GLY A 76 1.81 0.44 13.73
N ARG A 77 1.80 0.06 15.00
CA ARG A 77 2.16 0.94 16.11
C ARG A 77 3.58 1.54 15.98
N GLN A 78 4.50 0.80 15.36
CA GLN A 78 5.88 1.23 15.15
C GLN A 78 6.03 2.47 14.26
N HIS A 79 5.03 2.82 13.45
CA HIS A 79 5.02 4.05 12.65
C HIS A 79 4.79 5.31 13.49
N TYR A 80 4.23 5.16 14.69
CA TYR A 80 3.83 6.28 15.56
C TYR A 80 4.58 6.35 16.88
N HIS A 81 5.16 5.22 17.32
CA HIS A 81 5.85 5.11 18.61
C HIS A 81 7.18 4.38 18.48
N PRO A 82 8.26 4.86 19.12
CA PRO A 82 9.50 4.08 19.25
C PRO A 82 9.20 2.80 20.05
N MET A 83 9.63 1.67 19.52
CA MET A 83 9.43 0.36 20.17
C MET A 83 10.78 -0.32 20.37
N LYS A 84 11.10 -0.71 21.62
CA LYS A 84 12.38 -1.37 21.96
C LYS A 84 12.64 -2.62 21.12
N TYR A 85 11.61 -3.42 20.86
CA TYR A 85 11.70 -4.66 20.06
C TYR A 85 11.98 -4.41 18.57
N PHE A 86 11.72 -3.20 18.07
CA PHE A 86 11.94 -2.81 16.68
C PHE A 86 13.11 -1.83 16.52
N GLY A 87 14.10 -1.86 17.43
CA GLY A 87 15.31 -1.05 17.35
C GLY A 87 15.20 0.37 17.89
N GLY A 88 14.16 0.64 18.70
CA GLY A 88 14.02 1.89 19.46
C GLY A 88 13.87 3.13 18.58
N ARG A 89 14.44 4.24 19.09
CA ARG A 89 14.30 5.56 18.48
C ARG A 89 14.90 5.69 17.08
N TRP A 90 16.03 5.01 16.84
CA TRP A 90 16.70 5.07 15.55
C TRP A 90 15.84 4.46 14.43
N LYS A 91 15.30 3.27 14.65
CA LYS A 91 14.41 2.63 13.68
C LYS A 91 13.08 3.39 13.50
N PHE A 92 12.59 4.01 14.55
CA PHE A 92 11.43 4.90 14.45
C PHE A 92 11.70 6.08 13.51
N LEU A 93 12.85 6.73 13.62
CA LEU A 93 13.23 7.82 12.71
C LEU A 93 13.39 7.36 11.27
N LEU A 94 14.00 6.19 11.05
CA LEU A 94 14.10 5.58 9.71
C LEU A 94 12.71 5.26 9.13
N GLN A 95 11.80 4.76 9.94
CA GLN A 95 10.43 4.49 9.50
C GLN A 95 9.73 5.78 9.09
N ARG A 96 9.86 6.84 9.88
CA ARG A 96 9.31 8.16 9.55
C ARG A 96 9.87 8.70 8.24
N MET A 97 11.15 8.54 8.00
CA MET A 97 11.76 8.94 6.72
C MET A 97 11.20 8.16 5.55
N ARG A 98 11.00 6.85 5.68
CA ARG A 98 10.38 6.02 4.64
C ARG A 98 8.94 6.43 4.36
N ASP A 99 8.16 6.69 5.40
CA ASP A 99 6.78 7.15 5.29
C ASP A 99 6.71 8.49 4.53
N ASP A 100 7.62 9.42 4.84
CA ASP A 100 7.70 10.70 4.15
C ASP A 100 8.11 10.56 2.68
N LEU A 101 9.09 9.71 2.38
CA LEU A 101 9.51 9.42 0.99
C LEU A 101 8.40 8.78 0.18
N GLU A 102 7.67 7.86 0.76
CA GLU A 102 6.51 7.25 0.11
C GLU A 102 5.42 8.28 -0.20
N ALA A 103 5.08 9.12 0.77
CA ALA A 103 4.10 10.18 0.58
C ALA A 103 4.52 11.17 -0.51
N MET A 104 5.80 11.54 -0.57
CA MET A 104 6.37 12.38 -1.62
C MET A 104 6.30 11.72 -2.99
N GLU A 105 6.62 10.44 -3.10
CA GLU A 105 6.55 9.69 -4.35
C GLU A 105 5.12 9.57 -4.86
N CYS A 106 4.16 9.27 -3.98
CA CYS A 106 2.74 9.25 -4.32
C CYS A 106 2.27 10.61 -4.81
N LYS A 107 2.65 11.69 -4.13
CA LYS A 107 2.31 13.05 -4.53
C LYS A 107 2.89 13.42 -5.89
N TYR A 108 4.15 13.08 -6.12
CA TYR A 108 4.82 13.33 -7.40
C TYR A 108 4.14 12.59 -8.55
N ARG A 109 3.74 11.34 -8.34
CA ARG A 109 3.02 10.53 -9.33
C ARG A 109 1.52 10.81 -9.40
N GLN A 110 1.00 11.68 -8.56
CA GLN A 110 -0.44 11.97 -8.43
C GLN A 110 -1.27 10.71 -8.11
N ILE A 111 -0.73 9.86 -7.24
CA ILE A 111 -1.39 8.65 -6.75
C ILE A 111 -1.96 8.96 -5.37
N PRO A 112 -3.28 8.86 -5.16
CA PRO A 112 -3.87 9.02 -3.83
C PRO A 112 -3.35 7.96 -2.86
N LEU A 113 -2.98 8.37 -1.65
CA LEU A 113 -2.45 7.53 -0.59
C LEU A 113 -3.40 7.55 0.61
N LEU A 114 -3.81 6.37 1.04
CA LEU A 114 -4.56 6.16 2.28
C LEU A 114 -3.67 5.43 3.29
N ARG A 115 -3.50 6.01 4.49
CA ARG A 115 -2.87 5.36 5.62
C ARG A 115 -3.92 5.01 6.68
N ILE A 116 -4.01 3.74 7.03
CA ILE A 116 -4.92 3.23 8.05
C ILE A 116 -4.11 2.93 9.30
N ARG A 117 -4.39 3.67 10.38
CA ARG A 117 -3.69 3.48 11.66
C ARG A 117 -4.09 2.17 12.34
N TYR A 118 -3.16 1.62 13.08
CA TYR A 118 -3.34 0.37 13.87
C TYR A 118 -4.48 0.42 14.88
N ASP A 119 -4.86 1.62 15.34
CA ASP A 119 -5.91 1.84 16.34
C ASP A 119 -7.32 2.00 15.73
N VAL A 120 -7.44 1.96 14.41
CA VAL A 120 -8.74 1.90 13.74
C VAL A 120 -9.38 0.53 13.97
N PRO A 121 -10.59 0.45 14.52
CA PRO A 121 -11.29 -0.83 14.67
C PRO A 121 -11.47 -1.54 13.32
N PHE A 122 -11.26 -2.84 13.26
CA PHE A 122 -11.32 -3.61 12.02
C PHE A 122 -12.65 -3.45 11.25
N PRO A 123 -13.84 -3.41 11.90
CA PRO A 123 -15.10 -3.16 11.18
C PRO A 123 -15.17 -1.81 10.46
N ASN A 124 -14.35 -0.84 10.88
CA ASN A 124 -14.34 0.50 10.29
C ASN A 124 -13.43 0.60 9.05
N ILE A 125 -12.59 -0.39 8.80
CA ILE A 125 -11.63 -0.38 7.68
C ILE A 125 -12.36 -0.39 6.34
N GLU A 126 -13.37 -1.22 6.18
CA GLU A 126 -14.12 -1.31 4.92
C GLU A 126 -14.75 0.01 4.49
N PRO A 127 -15.57 0.70 5.32
CA PRO A 127 -16.13 1.98 4.92
C PRO A 127 -15.05 3.04 4.64
N ILE A 128 -13.94 3.04 5.37
CA ILE A 128 -12.82 3.96 5.13
C ILE A 128 -12.23 3.75 3.73
N ILE A 129 -11.96 2.51 3.35
CA ILE A 129 -11.42 2.17 2.02
C ILE A 129 -12.40 2.56 0.92
N ILE A 130 -13.66 2.16 1.05
CA ILE A 130 -14.68 2.42 0.03
C ILE A 130 -14.90 3.93 -0.15
N ASP A 131 -15.00 4.69 0.94
CA ASP A 131 -15.17 6.14 0.88
C ASP A 131 -13.96 6.81 0.23
N PHE A 132 -12.73 6.38 0.58
CA PHE A 132 -11.52 6.90 -0.02
C PHE A 132 -11.47 6.67 -1.54
N LEU A 133 -11.80 5.47 -1.99
CA LEU A 133 -11.81 5.16 -3.43
C LEU A 133 -12.87 5.96 -4.17
N LYS A 134 -14.07 6.10 -3.62
CA LYS A 134 -15.16 6.88 -4.22
C LYS A 134 -14.87 8.37 -4.28
N GLN A 135 -14.28 8.95 -3.24
CA GLN A 135 -13.95 10.38 -3.17
C GLN A 135 -12.84 10.78 -4.14
N ASN A 136 -11.95 9.87 -4.50
CA ASN A 136 -10.79 10.12 -5.35
C ASN A 136 -10.93 9.55 -6.77
N SER A 137 -12.06 8.95 -7.06
CA SER A 137 -12.34 8.38 -8.39
C SER A 137 -12.91 9.39 -9.39
#